data_5db3ff6135ff8518e839cc0d0dfb2102
#
_entry.id   5db3ff6135ff8518e839cc0d0dfb2102
#
_cell.length_a   1.000
_cell.length_b   1.000
_cell.length_c   1.000
_cell.angle_alpha   90.00
_cell.angle_beta   90.00
_cell.angle_gamma   90.00
#
_symmetry.space_group_name_H-M   'P 1'
#
loop_
_entity.id
_entity.type
_entity.pdbx_description
1 polymer ?
#
loop_
_entity_poly.entity_id
_entity_poly.type
_entity_poly.pdbx_seq_one_letter_code
_entity_poly.pdbx_strand_id
1 'polypeptide(L)'
;MSAPTTIGFVGLGQMGEPMAAFIARGETPLICYDRVPGRAPEGAIETGELAEVIARADTIFLSLPDGKIVNAVAAEIAAMDDVAGKVIIDMSTIGPAAAKEAAATLTAAGMTFIDAPVSGGRQGALKASITIIWAGPQAEMARHRHIIDLFCANAFHVGDQPGQGQAVKLLNNFLSATAMAASSEAVLFGLAHGVDMKTILDVVKVSTGNNTAIEDKFPRRILTGSYDAGFFAELLNKDVRLYNQFVQEAGTSNLIGARVAEVWQQVEEALPPQSDFTRVFEVLEKRTLP
;
A
#
# COMPACT_ATOMS: atom_id res chain seq x y z
N MET A 1 -24.02 14.21 -9.28
CA MET A 1 -24.15 12.78 -9.61
C MET A 1 -24.65 12.05 -8.37
N SER A 2 -25.56 11.06 -8.49
CA SER A 2 -26.02 10.23 -7.38
C SER A 2 -24.84 9.41 -6.79
N ALA A 3 -24.96 8.99 -5.53
CA ALA A 3 -24.02 8.04 -4.93
C ALA A 3 -24.06 6.71 -5.71
N PRO A 4 -22.97 5.92 -5.73
CA PRO A 4 -22.97 4.61 -6.34
C PRO A 4 -24.01 3.71 -5.68
N THR A 5 -24.74 2.93 -6.47
CA THR A 5 -25.81 2.05 -5.99
C THR A 5 -25.29 0.67 -5.58
N THR A 6 -24.16 0.27 -6.11
CA THR A 6 -23.50 -1.03 -5.80
C THR A 6 -21.98 -0.85 -5.90
N ILE A 7 -21.25 -1.41 -4.95
CA ILE A 7 -19.78 -1.38 -4.91
C ILE A 7 -19.24 -2.76 -5.28
N GLY A 8 -18.25 -2.79 -6.16
CA GLY A 8 -17.41 -3.92 -6.46
C GLY A 8 -16.10 -3.85 -5.68
N PHE A 9 -15.55 -4.99 -5.26
CA PHE A 9 -14.23 -5.08 -4.67
C PHE A 9 -13.47 -6.28 -5.24
N VAL A 10 -12.32 -6.04 -5.82
CA VAL A 10 -11.49 -7.06 -6.47
C VAL A 10 -10.13 -7.14 -5.77
N GLY A 11 -9.80 -8.34 -5.30
CA GLY A 11 -8.59 -8.60 -4.55
C GLY A 11 -8.80 -8.52 -3.04
N LEU A 12 -8.98 -9.67 -2.40
CA LEU A 12 -9.25 -9.85 -0.98
C LEU A 12 -8.04 -10.42 -0.24
N GLY A 13 -6.87 -9.86 -0.55
CA GLY A 13 -5.62 -10.16 0.14
C GLY A 13 -5.53 -9.49 1.51
N GLN A 14 -4.30 -9.40 2.06
CA GLN A 14 -4.02 -8.85 3.40
C GLN A 14 -4.54 -7.43 3.63
N MET A 15 -4.62 -6.61 2.58
CA MET A 15 -5.14 -5.25 2.63
C MET A 15 -6.60 -5.20 2.19
N GLY A 16 -6.96 -5.92 1.13
CA GLY A 16 -8.28 -5.82 0.51
C GLY A 16 -9.39 -6.39 1.38
N GLU A 17 -9.19 -7.57 1.97
CA GLU A 17 -10.20 -8.21 2.81
C GLU A 17 -10.65 -7.32 3.98
N PRO A 18 -9.76 -6.76 4.84
CA PRO A 18 -10.22 -5.91 5.93
C PRO A 18 -10.88 -4.60 5.47
N MET A 19 -10.46 -4.02 4.34
CA MET A 19 -11.13 -2.83 3.77
C MET A 19 -12.53 -3.18 3.26
N ALA A 20 -12.66 -4.29 2.52
CA ALA A 20 -13.94 -4.81 2.05
C ALA A 20 -14.89 -5.13 3.22
N ALA A 21 -14.38 -5.66 4.33
CA ALA A 21 -15.17 -5.96 5.52
C ALA A 21 -15.80 -4.72 6.16
N PHE A 22 -15.14 -3.58 6.13
CA PHE A 22 -15.75 -2.32 6.58
C PHE A 22 -16.82 -1.82 5.62
N ILE A 23 -16.61 -1.93 4.30
CA ILE A 23 -17.61 -1.56 3.30
C ILE A 23 -18.85 -2.47 3.43
N ALA A 24 -18.67 -3.77 3.64
CA ALA A 24 -19.76 -4.74 3.78
C ALA A 24 -20.68 -4.47 4.98
N ARG A 25 -20.19 -3.78 6.00
CA ARG A 25 -20.98 -3.35 7.17
C ARG A 25 -21.79 -2.07 6.93
N GLY A 26 -21.54 -1.39 5.83
CA GLY A 26 -22.29 -0.20 5.42
C GLY A 26 -23.63 -0.55 4.78
N GLU A 27 -24.35 0.50 4.37
CA GLU A 27 -25.69 0.35 3.75
C GLU A 27 -25.62 0.02 2.24
N THR A 28 -24.47 0.25 1.60
CA THR A 28 -24.29 0.02 0.17
C THR A 28 -23.95 -1.45 -0.10
N PRO A 29 -24.68 -2.16 -0.99
CA PRO A 29 -24.35 -3.53 -1.33
C PRO A 29 -22.93 -3.68 -1.87
N LEU A 30 -22.19 -4.68 -1.35
CA LEU A 30 -20.83 -4.99 -1.75
C LEU A 30 -20.78 -6.35 -2.46
N ILE A 31 -20.16 -6.36 -3.64
CA ILE A 31 -19.90 -7.58 -4.43
C ILE A 31 -18.39 -7.75 -4.52
N CYS A 32 -17.89 -8.93 -4.19
CA CYS A 32 -16.47 -9.22 -4.09
C CYS A 32 -16.03 -10.32 -5.05
N TYR A 33 -14.81 -10.18 -5.54
CA TYR A 33 -14.10 -11.22 -6.28
C TYR A 33 -12.64 -11.31 -5.84
N ASP A 34 -12.17 -12.53 -5.61
CA ASP A 34 -10.74 -12.87 -5.47
C ASP A 34 -10.50 -14.18 -6.23
N ARG A 35 -9.27 -14.34 -6.76
CA ARG A 35 -8.87 -15.61 -7.42
C ARG A 35 -8.88 -16.81 -6.48
N VAL A 36 -8.79 -16.58 -5.18
CA VAL A 36 -8.92 -17.59 -4.14
C VAL A 36 -10.31 -17.45 -3.52
N PRO A 37 -11.21 -18.43 -3.75
CA PRO A 37 -12.57 -18.36 -3.22
C PRO A 37 -12.62 -18.43 -1.69
N GLY A 38 -13.72 -17.99 -1.10
CA GLY A 38 -13.98 -18.02 0.34
C GLY A 38 -13.30 -16.90 1.11
N ARG A 39 -12.92 -15.81 0.44
CA ARG A 39 -12.29 -14.62 1.08
C ARG A 39 -13.24 -13.44 1.25
N ALA A 40 -14.43 -13.51 0.69
CA ALA A 40 -15.38 -12.42 0.86
C ALA A 40 -15.77 -12.27 2.34
N PRO A 41 -15.77 -11.04 2.89
CA PRO A 41 -16.16 -10.82 4.26
C PRO A 41 -17.66 -11.04 4.46
N GLU A 42 -18.06 -11.28 5.70
CA GLU A 42 -19.48 -11.38 6.08
C GLU A 42 -20.23 -10.12 5.65
N GLY A 43 -21.40 -10.31 5.05
CA GLY A 43 -22.25 -9.24 4.52
C GLY A 43 -21.96 -8.87 3.06
N ALA A 44 -20.86 -9.33 2.46
CA ALA A 44 -20.58 -9.16 1.04
C ALA A 44 -21.10 -10.34 0.21
N ILE A 45 -21.38 -10.09 -1.06
CA ILE A 45 -21.74 -11.11 -2.03
C ILE A 45 -20.46 -11.57 -2.73
N GLU A 46 -20.05 -12.82 -2.55
CA GLU A 46 -18.92 -13.38 -3.30
C GLU A 46 -19.38 -13.83 -4.68
N THR A 47 -18.56 -13.55 -5.70
CA THR A 47 -18.77 -14.03 -7.07
C THR A 47 -17.64 -14.95 -7.50
N GLY A 48 -17.92 -15.86 -8.42
CA GLY A 48 -16.91 -16.76 -9.00
C GLY A 48 -16.08 -16.14 -10.10
N GLU A 49 -16.53 -15.01 -10.68
CA GLU A 49 -15.94 -14.39 -11.86
C GLU A 49 -15.88 -12.87 -11.72
N LEU A 50 -14.81 -12.27 -12.27
CA LEU A 50 -14.64 -10.81 -12.34
C LEU A 50 -15.81 -10.15 -13.10
N ALA A 51 -16.26 -10.77 -14.17
CA ALA A 51 -17.35 -10.25 -15.03
C ALA A 51 -18.64 -10.00 -14.24
N GLU A 52 -18.97 -10.83 -13.24
CA GLU A 52 -20.14 -10.62 -12.40
C GLU A 52 -20.03 -9.35 -11.54
N VAL A 53 -18.84 -9.06 -11.02
CA VAL A 53 -18.59 -7.81 -10.28
C VAL A 53 -18.79 -6.61 -11.20
N ILE A 54 -18.19 -6.66 -12.40
CA ILE A 54 -18.26 -5.56 -13.37
C ILE A 54 -19.68 -5.33 -13.87
N ALA A 55 -20.45 -6.39 -14.12
CA ALA A 55 -21.84 -6.27 -14.58
C ALA A 55 -22.76 -5.59 -13.53
N ARG A 56 -22.49 -5.80 -12.23
CA ARG A 56 -23.40 -5.42 -11.14
C ARG A 56 -22.96 -4.16 -10.38
N ALA A 57 -21.69 -3.74 -10.48
CA ALA A 57 -21.18 -2.61 -9.73
C ALA A 57 -20.96 -1.39 -10.64
N ASP A 58 -21.22 -0.17 -10.09
CA ASP A 58 -20.95 1.10 -10.75
C ASP A 58 -19.55 1.63 -10.40
N THR A 59 -19.05 1.27 -9.22
CA THR A 59 -17.74 1.63 -8.71
C THR A 59 -17.02 0.38 -8.22
N ILE A 60 -15.81 0.17 -8.68
CA ILE A 60 -15.01 -1.02 -8.39
C ILE A 60 -13.68 -0.61 -7.74
N PHE A 61 -13.44 -1.08 -6.52
CA PHE A 61 -12.17 -0.96 -5.83
C PHE A 61 -11.25 -2.13 -6.20
N LEU A 62 -9.99 -1.83 -6.51
CA LEU A 62 -8.95 -2.82 -6.75
C LEU A 62 -7.93 -2.80 -5.60
N SER A 63 -7.52 -3.98 -5.13
CA SER A 63 -6.44 -4.16 -4.16
C SER A 63 -5.59 -5.37 -4.55
N LEU A 64 -4.69 -5.17 -5.50
CA LEU A 64 -3.96 -6.20 -6.23
C LEU A 64 -2.45 -6.13 -5.94
N PRO A 65 -1.68 -7.23 -6.17
CA PRO A 65 -0.29 -7.33 -5.77
C PRO A 65 0.68 -6.37 -6.44
N ASP A 66 0.53 -6.14 -7.75
CA ASP A 66 1.47 -5.37 -8.56
C ASP A 66 0.84 -4.78 -9.83
N GLY A 67 1.61 -3.94 -10.53
CA GLY A 67 1.16 -3.26 -11.75
C GLY A 67 0.89 -4.17 -12.93
N LYS A 68 1.57 -5.32 -13.03
CA LYS A 68 1.33 -6.28 -14.11
C LYS A 68 -0.07 -6.90 -13.97
N ILE A 69 -0.44 -7.23 -12.73
CA ILE A 69 -1.77 -7.79 -12.44
C ILE A 69 -2.85 -6.73 -12.61
N VAL A 70 -2.63 -5.49 -12.14
CA VAL A 70 -3.59 -4.39 -12.33
C VAL A 70 -3.82 -4.12 -13.82
N ASN A 71 -2.77 -4.05 -14.64
CA ASN A 71 -2.91 -3.80 -16.08
C ASN A 71 -3.60 -4.97 -16.80
N ALA A 72 -3.35 -6.23 -16.39
CA ALA A 72 -4.06 -7.38 -16.93
C ALA A 72 -5.56 -7.33 -16.59
N VAL A 73 -5.91 -7.03 -15.34
CA VAL A 73 -7.30 -6.85 -14.90
C VAL A 73 -7.95 -5.65 -15.60
N ALA A 74 -7.25 -4.54 -15.74
CA ALA A 74 -7.76 -3.37 -16.49
C ALA A 74 -8.07 -3.71 -17.96
N ALA A 75 -7.20 -4.47 -18.61
CA ALA A 75 -7.42 -4.92 -19.99
C ALA A 75 -8.61 -5.90 -20.10
N GLU A 76 -8.76 -6.82 -19.14
CA GLU A 76 -9.89 -7.74 -19.07
C GLU A 76 -11.21 -6.97 -18.87
N ILE A 77 -11.26 -6.01 -17.94
CA ILE A 77 -12.44 -5.16 -17.70
C ILE A 77 -12.79 -4.33 -18.95
N ALA A 78 -11.80 -3.70 -19.57
CA ALA A 78 -12.00 -2.83 -20.74
C ALA A 78 -12.53 -3.59 -21.96
N ALA A 79 -12.36 -4.91 -22.01
CA ALA A 79 -12.86 -5.78 -23.08
C ALA A 79 -14.31 -6.29 -22.84
N MET A 80 -14.90 -5.98 -21.70
CA MET A 80 -16.29 -6.38 -21.37
C MET A 80 -17.28 -5.39 -21.96
N ASP A 81 -18.53 -5.84 -22.13
CA ASP A 81 -19.64 -5.00 -22.54
C ASP A 81 -20.14 -4.11 -21.39
N ASP A 82 -20.80 -3.00 -21.71
CA ASP A 82 -21.50 -2.10 -20.78
C ASP A 82 -20.63 -1.55 -19.63
N VAL A 83 -19.33 -1.30 -19.89
CA VAL A 83 -18.40 -0.77 -18.89
C VAL A 83 -18.35 0.78 -18.85
N ALA A 84 -18.83 1.44 -19.89
CA ALA A 84 -18.78 2.89 -19.99
C ALA A 84 -19.47 3.59 -18.78
N GLY A 85 -18.85 4.63 -18.25
CA GLY A 85 -19.35 5.39 -17.10
C GLY A 85 -19.04 4.78 -15.73
N LYS A 86 -18.48 3.58 -15.66
CA LYS A 86 -18.05 2.98 -14.39
C LYS A 86 -16.76 3.63 -13.86
N VAL A 87 -16.56 3.55 -12.56
CA VAL A 87 -15.38 4.11 -11.87
C VAL A 87 -14.53 2.98 -11.29
N ILE A 88 -13.26 2.95 -11.65
CA ILE A 88 -12.27 2.04 -11.07
C ILE A 88 -11.38 2.82 -10.12
N ILE A 89 -11.32 2.41 -8.85
CA ILE A 89 -10.49 3.00 -7.80
C ILE A 89 -9.41 1.99 -7.42
N ASP A 90 -8.19 2.21 -7.92
CA ASP A 90 -7.07 1.30 -7.63
C ASP A 90 -6.32 1.72 -6.36
N MET A 91 -6.42 0.90 -5.33
CA MET A 91 -5.74 1.07 -4.05
C MET A 91 -4.41 0.32 -3.97
N SER A 92 -3.97 -0.28 -5.06
CA SER A 92 -2.73 -1.06 -5.14
C SER A 92 -1.49 -0.15 -5.19
N THR A 93 -0.32 -0.70 -4.88
CA THR A 93 0.98 -0.02 -5.07
C THR A 93 1.65 -0.57 -6.33
N ILE A 94 1.53 0.15 -7.44
CA ILE A 94 1.89 -0.32 -8.79
C ILE A 94 2.93 0.54 -9.51
N GLY A 95 3.19 1.72 -8.98
CA GLY A 95 4.07 2.71 -9.58
C GLY A 95 3.42 3.57 -10.68
N PRO A 96 3.99 4.76 -10.94
CA PRO A 96 3.36 5.75 -11.84
C PRO A 96 3.14 5.28 -13.28
N ALA A 97 4.05 4.48 -13.85
CA ALA A 97 3.92 4.02 -15.23
C ALA A 97 2.74 3.05 -15.39
N ALA A 98 2.61 2.06 -14.49
CA ALA A 98 1.50 1.11 -14.53
C ALA A 98 0.14 1.79 -14.28
N ALA A 99 0.08 2.79 -13.39
CA ALA A 99 -1.13 3.56 -13.15
C ALA A 99 -1.57 4.35 -14.39
N LYS A 100 -0.62 4.94 -15.13
CA LYS A 100 -0.90 5.63 -16.39
C LYS A 100 -1.38 4.68 -17.48
N GLU A 101 -0.81 3.49 -17.57
CA GLU A 101 -1.20 2.45 -18.52
C GLU A 101 -2.61 1.93 -18.24
N ALA A 102 -2.92 1.58 -16.98
CA ALA A 102 -4.26 1.18 -16.56
C ALA A 102 -5.30 2.27 -16.86
N ALA A 103 -4.97 3.53 -16.52
CA ALA A 103 -5.82 4.67 -16.80
C ALA A 103 -6.11 4.84 -18.30
N ALA A 104 -5.09 4.74 -19.15
CA ALA A 104 -5.26 4.85 -20.61
C ALA A 104 -6.19 3.75 -21.15
N THR A 105 -5.99 2.50 -20.71
CA THR A 105 -6.80 1.35 -21.10
C THR A 105 -8.27 1.52 -20.72
N LEU A 106 -8.54 1.86 -19.46
CA LEU A 106 -9.90 1.99 -18.94
C LEU A 106 -10.61 3.24 -19.46
N THR A 107 -9.89 4.35 -19.64
CA THR A 107 -10.45 5.58 -20.22
C THR A 107 -10.83 5.39 -21.68
N ALA A 108 -10.07 4.62 -22.45
CA ALA A 108 -10.41 4.28 -23.83
C ALA A 108 -11.72 3.47 -23.93
N ALA A 109 -12.08 2.73 -22.87
CA ALA A 109 -13.37 2.02 -22.74
C ALA A 109 -14.49 2.91 -22.10
N GLY A 110 -14.25 4.20 -21.92
CA GLY A 110 -15.25 5.14 -21.38
C GLY A 110 -15.41 5.11 -19.86
N MET A 111 -14.46 4.53 -19.13
CA MET A 111 -14.45 4.45 -17.67
C MET A 111 -13.62 5.58 -17.06
N THR A 112 -13.82 5.82 -15.76
CA THR A 112 -12.97 6.69 -14.96
C THR A 112 -12.01 5.85 -14.13
N PHE A 113 -10.70 6.09 -14.24
CA PHE A 113 -9.69 5.48 -13.40
C PHE A 113 -9.21 6.46 -12.32
N ILE A 114 -9.13 5.97 -11.09
CA ILE A 114 -8.63 6.72 -9.93
C ILE A 114 -7.41 5.96 -9.39
N ASP A 115 -6.28 6.65 -9.31
CA ASP A 115 -5.06 6.18 -8.66
C ASP A 115 -5.12 6.56 -7.17
N ALA A 116 -5.39 5.58 -6.31
CA ALA A 116 -5.70 5.82 -4.90
C ALA A 116 -4.97 4.87 -3.93
N PRO A 117 -3.64 4.72 -4.03
CA PRO A 117 -2.91 3.82 -3.14
C PRO A 117 -3.09 4.20 -1.66
N VAL A 118 -2.95 3.18 -0.80
CA VAL A 118 -3.21 3.31 0.64
C VAL A 118 -1.94 3.20 1.47
N SER A 119 -1.93 3.86 2.64
CA SER A 119 -0.88 3.80 3.65
C SER A 119 -1.45 3.49 5.02
N GLY A 120 -0.69 2.77 5.87
CA GLY A 120 -1.12 2.36 7.22
C GLY A 120 -0.91 0.86 7.49
N GLY A 121 -0.56 0.08 6.44
CA GLY A 121 -0.33 -1.36 6.54
C GLY A 121 -1.57 -2.15 7.00
N ARG A 122 -1.39 -3.46 7.22
CA ARG A 122 -2.49 -4.35 7.61
C ARG A 122 -3.15 -3.92 8.92
N GLN A 123 -2.39 -3.42 9.88
CA GLN A 123 -2.92 -2.95 11.17
C GLN A 123 -3.83 -1.72 10.99
N GLY A 124 -3.47 -0.81 10.09
CA GLY A 124 -4.32 0.33 9.73
C GLY A 124 -5.61 -0.12 9.04
N ALA A 125 -5.53 -1.08 8.12
CA ALA A 125 -6.69 -1.63 7.44
C ALA A 125 -7.67 -2.32 8.42
N LEU A 126 -7.17 -3.12 9.37
CA LEU A 126 -7.98 -3.77 10.40
C LEU A 126 -8.67 -2.79 11.37
N LYS A 127 -8.18 -1.57 11.49
CA LYS A 127 -8.70 -0.54 12.41
C LYS A 127 -9.44 0.61 11.71
N ALA A 128 -9.70 0.50 10.42
CA ALA A 128 -10.23 1.60 9.59
C ALA A 128 -9.43 2.90 9.75
N SER A 129 -8.12 2.82 9.88
CA SER A 129 -7.25 3.96 10.14
C SER A 129 -6.19 4.20 9.06
N ILE A 130 -6.40 3.63 7.87
CA ILE A 130 -5.53 3.88 6.72
C ILE A 130 -5.67 5.30 6.18
N THR A 131 -4.69 5.70 5.40
CA THR A 131 -4.70 6.93 4.63
C THR A 131 -4.81 6.59 3.14
N ILE A 132 -5.76 7.19 2.43
CA ILE A 132 -5.88 7.14 0.97
C ILE A 132 -5.13 8.34 0.37
N ILE A 133 -4.33 8.07 -0.67
CA ILE A 133 -3.59 9.06 -1.45
C ILE A 133 -4.25 9.14 -2.83
N TRP A 134 -5.20 10.05 -2.98
CA TRP A 134 -6.10 10.11 -4.13
C TRP A 134 -5.53 10.97 -5.26
N ALA A 135 -5.38 10.41 -6.45
CA ALA A 135 -5.11 11.14 -7.67
C ALA A 135 -6.18 10.80 -8.73
N GLY A 136 -6.94 11.80 -9.10
CA GLY A 136 -8.10 11.73 -9.97
C GLY A 136 -9.07 12.84 -9.67
N PRO A 137 -10.19 13.00 -10.41
CA PRO A 137 -11.11 14.09 -10.22
C PRO A 137 -11.58 14.26 -8.77
N GLN A 138 -11.44 15.45 -8.22
CA GLN A 138 -11.84 15.74 -6.84
C GLN A 138 -13.35 15.53 -6.62
N ALA A 139 -14.16 15.71 -7.66
CA ALA A 139 -15.61 15.43 -7.61
C ALA A 139 -15.90 13.94 -7.34
N GLU A 140 -15.09 13.04 -7.90
CA GLU A 140 -15.22 11.60 -7.63
C GLU A 140 -14.79 11.25 -6.21
N MET A 141 -13.76 11.88 -5.67
CA MET A 141 -13.41 11.72 -4.26
C MET A 141 -14.57 12.13 -3.34
N ALA A 142 -15.19 13.28 -3.60
CA ALA A 142 -16.34 13.76 -2.84
C ALA A 142 -17.56 12.82 -2.96
N ARG A 143 -17.81 12.29 -4.16
CA ARG A 143 -18.90 11.34 -4.43
C ARG A 143 -18.74 10.03 -3.66
N HIS A 144 -17.52 9.54 -3.51
CA HIS A 144 -17.21 8.27 -2.85
C HIS A 144 -16.86 8.42 -1.36
N ARG A 145 -16.89 9.63 -0.81
CA ARG A 145 -16.47 9.93 0.56
C ARG A 145 -17.18 9.06 1.60
N HIS A 146 -18.48 8.82 1.43
CA HIS A 146 -19.29 8.00 2.33
C HIS A 146 -18.86 6.52 2.37
N ILE A 147 -18.24 5.99 1.29
CA ILE A 147 -17.65 4.65 1.27
C ILE A 147 -16.23 4.68 1.82
N ILE A 148 -15.43 5.66 1.40
CA ILE A 148 -14.03 5.81 1.83
C ILE A 148 -13.94 5.95 3.35
N ASP A 149 -14.80 6.73 3.98
CA ASP A 149 -14.81 7.00 5.42
C ASP A 149 -15.15 5.75 6.27
N LEU A 150 -15.67 4.68 5.68
CA LEU A 150 -15.90 3.42 6.40
C LEU A 150 -14.60 2.70 6.78
N PHE A 151 -13.52 2.85 5.98
CA PHE A 151 -12.29 2.10 6.18
C PHE A 151 -11.02 2.97 6.25
N CYS A 152 -11.16 4.28 6.19
CA CYS A 152 -10.06 5.22 6.06
C CYS A 152 -10.21 6.38 7.04
N ALA A 153 -9.14 6.72 7.78
CA ALA A 153 -9.12 7.88 8.68
C ALA A 153 -8.77 9.18 7.95
N ASN A 154 -7.98 9.10 6.88
CA ASN A 154 -7.52 10.26 6.13
C ASN A 154 -7.59 10.00 4.63
N ALA A 155 -8.07 10.97 3.87
CA ALA A 155 -8.04 10.94 2.41
C ALA A 155 -7.51 12.28 1.89
N PHE A 156 -6.42 12.21 1.11
CA PHE A 156 -5.75 13.39 0.56
C PHE A 156 -5.86 13.37 -0.96
N HIS A 157 -6.42 14.43 -1.53
CA HIS A 157 -6.34 14.70 -2.96
C HIS A 157 -4.96 15.29 -3.29
N VAL A 158 -4.16 14.54 -4.05
CA VAL A 158 -2.76 14.90 -4.36
C VAL A 158 -2.58 15.37 -5.81
N GLY A 159 -3.63 15.28 -6.62
CA GLY A 159 -3.65 15.73 -8.00
C GLY A 159 -4.70 15.02 -8.83
N ASP A 160 -4.83 15.43 -10.10
CA ASP A 160 -5.87 14.92 -11.01
C ASP A 160 -5.35 13.87 -12.02
N GLN A 161 -4.01 13.62 -12.03
CA GLN A 161 -3.40 12.76 -13.03
C GLN A 161 -3.00 11.40 -12.46
N PRO A 162 -3.26 10.29 -13.19
CA PRO A 162 -2.78 8.97 -12.83
C PRO A 162 -1.26 8.92 -12.62
N GLY A 163 -0.82 8.25 -11.59
CA GLY A 163 0.57 8.13 -11.18
C GLY A 163 1.00 9.15 -10.11
N GLN A 164 0.23 10.22 -9.86
CA GLN A 164 0.54 11.17 -8.78
C GLN A 164 0.33 10.53 -7.40
N GLY A 165 -0.71 9.74 -7.21
CA GLY A 165 -0.93 8.95 -6.00
C GLY A 165 0.19 7.95 -5.76
N GLN A 166 0.60 7.22 -6.80
CA GLN A 166 1.72 6.29 -6.73
C GLN A 166 3.03 6.99 -6.39
N ALA A 167 3.31 8.16 -6.95
CA ALA A 167 4.52 8.91 -6.64
C ALA A 167 4.59 9.27 -5.16
N VAL A 168 3.49 9.78 -4.57
CA VAL A 168 3.41 10.09 -3.13
C VAL A 168 3.49 8.81 -2.29
N LYS A 169 2.87 7.71 -2.73
CA LYS A 169 2.95 6.41 -2.04
C LYS A 169 4.38 5.88 -2.02
N LEU A 170 5.08 5.91 -3.13
CA LEU A 170 6.45 5.40 -3.23
C LEU A 170 7.43 6.25 -2.40
N LEU A 171 7.33 7.59 -2.45
CA LEU A 171 8.17 8.44 -1.62
C LEU A 171 7.94 8.20 -0.11
N ASN A 172 6.69 7.96 0.31
CA ASN A 172 6.37 7.62 1.69
C ASN A 172 7.02 6.29 2.11
N ASN A 173 6.91 5.26 1.27
CA ASN A 173 7.49 3.95 1.58
C ASN A 173 9.02 3.98 1.55
N PHE A 174 9.62 4.75 0.65
CA PHE A 174 11.07 5.01 0.66
C PHE A 174 11.53 5.67 1.96
N LEU A 175 10.83 6.71 2.44
CA LEU A 175 11.15 7.36 3.72
C LEU A 175 11.02 6.39 4.89
N SER A 176 9.99 5.55 4.92
CA SER A 176 9.81 4.52 5.95
C SER A 176 10.92 3.46 5.90
N ALA A 177 11.29 2.99 4.71
CA ALA A 177 12.37 2.04 4.51
C ALA A 177 13.73 2.60 4.94
N THR A 178 13.98 3.87 4.59
CA THR A 178 15.20 4.59 4.98
C THR A 178 15.28 4.74 6.50
N ALA A 179 14.19 5.17 7.13
CA ALA A 179 14.12 5.31 8.58
C ALA A 179 14.40 3.99 9.30
N MET A 180 13.83 2.87 8.82
CA MET A 180 14.08 1.55 9.41
C MET A 180 15.53 1.11 9.28
N ALA A 181 16.13 1.21 8.10
CA ALA A 181 17.51 0.81 7.89
C ALA A 181 18.48 1.68 8.70
N ALA A 182 18.37 3.01 8.59
CA ALA A 182 19.22 3.94 9.30
C ALA A 182 19.11 3.84 10.83
N SER A 183 17.86 3.68 11.34
CA SER A 183 17.65 3.50 12.79
C SER A 183 18.21 2.18 13.29
N SER A 184 18.14 1.11 12.47
CA SER A 184 18.73 -0.18 12.83
C SER A 184 20.24 -0.08 12.99
N GLU A 185 20.95 0.52 12.03
CA GLU A 185 22.38 0.74 12.14
C GLU A 185 22.74 1.64 13.35
N ALA A 186 21.99 2.73 13.56
CA ALA A 186 22.24 3.65 14.68
C ALA A 186 22.04 2.98 16.04
N VAL A 187 21.00 2.15 16.19
CA VAL A 187 20.74 1.40 17.43
C VAL A 187 21.84 0.38 17.68
N LEU A 188 22.27 -0.36 16.66
CA LEU A 188 23.39 -1.33 16.76
C LEU A 188 24.68 -0.63 17.18
N PHE A 189 24.97 0.57 16.67
CA PHE A 189 26.11 1.36 17.11
C PHE A 189 26.03 1.69 18.61
N GLY A 190 24.85 2.13 19.11
CA GLY A 190 24.66 2.41 20.53
C GLY A 190 24.84 1.17 21.43
N LEU A 191 24.28 0.02 20.98
CA LEU A 191 24.45 -1.28 21.66
C LEU A 191 25.94 -1.69 21.74
N ALA A 192 26.69 -1.50 20.66
CA ALA A 192 28.13 -1.78 20.61
C ALA A 192 28.95 -0.90 21.59
N HIS A 193 28.40 0.24 21.99
CA HIS A 193 29.00 1.13 23.01
C HIS A 193 28.45 0.87 24.42
N GLY A 194 27.72 -0.22 24.63
CA GLY A 194 27.22 -0.63 25.96
C GLY A 194 25.99 0.12 26.44
N VAL A 195 25.31 0.87 25.56
CA VAL A 195 24.03 1.51 25.90
C VAL A 195 22.88 0.55 25.58
N ASP A 196 21.97 0.30 26.53
CA ASP A 196 20.84 -0.57 26.27
C ASP A 196 19.83 0.04 25.30
N MET A 197 19.12 -0.84 24.55
CA MET A 197 18.19 -0.42 23.49
C MET A 197 17.11 0.52 24.02
N LYS A 198 16.52 0.23 25.18
CA LYS A 198 15.45 1.04 25.74
C LYS A 198 15.92 2.47 26.00
N THR A 199 17.11 2.64 26.59
CA THR A 199 17.71 3.96 26.84
C THR A 199 17.97 4.71 25.53
N ILE A 200 18.51 4.03 24.50
CA ILE A 200 18.71 4.63 23.17
C ILE A 200 17.38 5.16 22.63
N LEU A 201 16.34 4.34 22.66
CA LEU A 201 15.03 4.73 22.12
C LEU A 201 14.39 5.88 22.90
N ASP A 202 14.47 5.88 24.23
CA ASP A 202 13.94 6.94 25.09
C ASP A 202 14.61 8.29 24.79
N VAL A 203 15.92 8.31 24.60
CA VAL A 203 16.68 9.53 24.27
C VAL A 203 16.36 10.01 22.86
N VAL A 204 16.42 9.12 21.86
CA VAL A 204 16.23 9.51 20.46
C VAL A 204 14.79 9.96 20.20
N LYS A 205 13.80 9.36 20.86
CA LYS A 205 12.38 9.72 20.72
C LYS A 205 12.10 11.20 21.02
N VAL A 206 12.83 11.81 21.94
CA VAL A 206 12.67 13.23 22.31
C VAL A 206 13.74 14.14 21.69
N SER A 207 14.55 13.61 20.79
CA SER A 207 15.66 14.31 20.14
C SER A 207 15.41 14.47 18.65
N THR A 208 16.30 15.22 17.97
CA THR A 208 16.16 15.53 16.52
C THR A 208 16.28 14.33 15.59
N GLY A 209 16.78 13.18 16.07
CA GLY A 209 16.86 11.92 15.32
C GLY A 209 15.55 11.11 15.31
N ASN A 210 14.48 11.62 15.94
CA ASN A 210 13.22 10.92 16.02
C ASN A 210 12.59 10.68 14.64
N ASN A 211 11.98 9.51 14.47
CA ASN A 211 11.28 9.08 13.27
C ASN A 211 10.30 7.94 13.59
N THR A 212 9.49 7.52 12.62
CA THR A 212 8.47 6.48 12.81
C THR A 212 9.03 5.10 13.18
N ALA A 213 10.28 4.78 12.84
CA ALA A 213 10.91 3.54 13.29
C ALA A 213 11.16 3.60 14.80
N ILE A 214 11.75 4.68 15.29
CA ILE A 214 12.02 4.90 16.72
C ILE A 214 10.74 5.02 17.55
N GLU A 215 9.71 5.70 17.05
CA GLU A 215 8.46 5.91 17.79
C GLU A 215 7.59 4.66 17.92
N ASP A 216 7.56 3.82 16.87
CA ASP A 216 6.59 2.74 16.78
C ASP A 216 7.23 1.36 16.61
N LYS A 217 8.10 1.19 15.57
CA LYS A 217 8.58 -0.14 15.19
C LYS A 217 9.56 -0.73 16.21
N PHE A 218 10.52 0.05 16.66
CA PHE A 218 11.48 -0.43 17.64
C PHE A 218 10.84 -0.79 18.99
N PRO A 219 10.08 0.10 19.66
CA PRO A 219 9.54 -0.23 20.98
C PRO A 219 8.48 -1.34 20.96
N ARG A 220 7.71 -1.44 19.87
CA ARG A 220 6.58 -2.37 19.83
C ARG A 220 6.88 -3.69 19.13
N ARG A 221 7.91 -3.77 18.29
CA ARG A 221 8.17 -4.93 17.43
C ARG A 221 9.56 -5.52 17.62
N ILE A 222 10.59 -4.69 17.70
CA ILE A 222 11.97 -5.14 17.81
C ILE A 222 12.33 -5.39 19.26
N LEU A 223 12.11 -4.43 20.15
CA LEU A 223 12.40 -4.56 21.60
C LEU A 223 11.58 -5.70 22.24
N THR A 224 10.37 -5.95 21.77
CA THR A 224 9.51 -7.06 22.22
C THR A 224 9.80 -8.39 21.56
N GLY A 225 10.56 -8.39 20.47
CA GLY A 225 10.83 -9.58 19.66
C GLY A 225 9.64 -10.09 18.86
N SER A 226 8.56 -9.31 18.69
CA SER A 226 7.34 -9.76 18.00
C SER A 226 7.48 -9.74 16.48
N TYR A 227 8.21 -8.80 15.89
CA TYR A 227 8.44 -8.65 14.45
C TYR A 227 7.15 -8.82 13.61
N ASP A 228 6.09 -8.13 13.99
CA ASP A 228 4.73 -8.28 13.45
C ASP A 228 4.07 -6.95 13.07
N ALA A 229 4.84 -6.04 12.46
CA ALA A 229 4.31 -4.76 11.98
C ALA A 229 3.26 -4.93 10.86
N GLY A 230 3.22 -6.11 10.24
CA GLY A 230 2.20 -6.49 9.25
C GLY A 230 2.50 -5.97 7.84
N PHE A 231 3.77 -5.84 7.50
CA PHE A 231 4.22 -5.55 6.14
C PHE A 231 5.46 -6.39 5.81
N PHE A 232 5.42 -7.12 4.69
CA PHE A 232 6.50 -8.03 4.33
C PHE A 232 7.71 -7.29 3.76
N ALA A 233 8.91 -7.77 4.07
CA ALA A 233 10.18 -7.22 3.60
C ALA A 233 10.26 -7.20 2.07
N GLU A 234 9.80 -8.26 1.39
CA GLU A 234 9.73 -8.36 -0.06
C GLU A 234 8.84 -7.29 -0.71
N LEU A 235 7.71 -6.95 -0.07
CA LEU A 235 6.82 -5.90 -0.55
C LEU A 235 7.43 -4.51 -0.36
N LEU A 236 8.12 -4.29 0.76
CA LEU A 236 8.83 -3.02 0.98
C LEU A 236 10.00 -2.88 -0.01
N ASN A 237 10.77 -3.95 -0.25
CA ASN A 237 11.84 -3.93 -1.25
C ASN A 237 11.29 -3.66 -2.66
N LYS A 238 10.18 -4.29 -3.04
CA LYS A 238 9.47 -3.96 -4.30
C LYS A 238 9.20 -2.46 -4.41
N ASP A 239 8.64 -1.84 -3.37
CA ASP A 239 8.29 -0.42 -3.37
C ASP A 239 9.53 0.49 -3.42
N VAL A 240 10.61 0.13 -2.72
CA VAL A 240 11.91 0.84 -2.78
C VAL A 240 12.53 0.74 -4.18
N ARG A 241 12.46 -0.41 -4.82
CA ARG A 241 12.93 -0.60 -6.20
C ARG A 241 12.13 0.23 -7.19
N LEU A 242 10.80 0.25 -7.06
CA LEU A 242 9.93 1.12 -7.87
C LEU A 242 10.29 2.59 -7.66
N TYR A 243 10.45 3.04 -6.42
CA TYR A 243 10.89 4.41 -6.13
C TYR A 243 12.20 4.73 -6.85
N ASN A 244 13.19 3.87 -6.74
CA ASN A 244 14.52 4.04 -7.32
C ASN A 244 14.47 4.14 -8.85
N GLN A 245 13.65 3.30 -9.50
CA GLN A 245 13.41 3.35 -10.93
C GLN A 245 12.81 4.70 -11.35
N PHE A 246 11.73 5.12 -10.70
CA PHE A 246 11.02 6.34 -11.10
C PHE A 246 11.76 7.64 -10.75
N VAL A 247 12.61 7.63 -9.72
CA VAL A 247 13.55 8.74 -9.44
C VAL A 247 14.53 8.91 -10.59
N GLN A 248 15.06 7.81 -11.15
CA GLN A 248 15.97 7.87 -12.31
C GLN A 248 15.24 8.37 -13.55
N GLU A 249 14.04 7.87 -13.84
CA GLU A 249 13.22 8.34 -14.96
C GLU A 249 12.86 9.83 -14.84
N ALA A 250 12.61 10.32 -13.61
CA ALA A 250 12.33 11.73 -13.33
C ALA A 250 13.59 12.61 -13.35
N GLY A 251 14.80 12.04 -13.44
CA GLY A 251 16.06 12.79 -13.44
C GLY A 251 16.36 13.50 -12.12
N THR A 252 15.80 13.05 -10.99
CA THR A 252 16.07 13.63 -9.67
C THR A 252 17.19 12.90 -8.93
N SER A 253 17.68 13.46 -7.82
CA SER A 253 18.78 12.87 -7.02
C SER A 253 18.39 11.49 -6.48
N ASN A 254 19.29 10.52 -6.62
CA ASN A 254 19.10 9.13 -6.18
C ASN A 254 20.25 8.58 -5.33
N LEU A 255 21.06 9.44 -4.72
CA LEU A 255 22.23 9.01 -3.94
C LEU A 255 21.84 8.14 -2.73
N ILE A 256 20.86 8.58 -1.97
CA ILE A 256 20.34 7.83 -0.81
C ILE A 256 19.49 6.67 -1.28
N GLY A 257 18.62 6.89 -2.28
CA GLY A 257 17.73 5.85 -2.81
C GLY A 257 18.47 4.61 -3.29
N ALA A 258 19.57 4.77 -4.00
CA ALA A 258 20.40 3.67 -4.46
C ALA A 258 20.94 2.81 -3.29
N ARG A 259 21.44 3.45 -2.23
CA ARG A 259 21.96 2.73 -1.05
C ARG A 259 20.85 2.03 -0.27
N VAL A 260 19.72 2.68 -0.09
CA VAL A 260 18.56 2.05 0.58
C VAL A 260 18.06 0.84 -0.22
N ALA A 261 18.04 0.91 -1.55
CA ALA A 261 17.67 -0.22 -2.39
C ALA A 261 18.64 -1.41 -2.25
N GLU A 262 19.96 -1.15 -2.19
CA GLU A 262 20.96 -2.19 -1.95
C GLU A 262 20.74 -2.88 -0.59
N VAL A 263 20.46 -2.11 0.47
CA VAL A 263 20.18 -2.67 1.81
C VAL A 263 18.94 -3.55 1.77
N TRP A 264 17.82 -3.08 1.22
CA TRP A 264 16.58 -3.84 1.20
C TRP A 264 16.63 -5.06 0.29
N GLN A 265 17.39 -5.02 -0.79
CA GLN A 265 17.68 -6.21 -1.60
C GLN A 265 18.37 -7.30 -0.75
N GLN A 266 19.42 -6.92 -0.01
CA GLN A 266 20.14 -7.85 0.87
C GLN A 266 19.28 -8.36 2.03
N VAL A 267 18.35 -7.55 2.53
CA VAL A 267 17.39 -7.97 3.57
C VAL A 267 16.43 -9.04 3.03
N GLU A 268 15.87 -8.81 1.84
CA GLU A 268 14.99 -9.78 1.18
C GLU A 268 15.71 -11.11 0.93
N GLU A 269 16.94 -11.07 0.44
CA GLU A 269 17.75 -12.28 0.17
C GLU A 269 18.10 -13.06 1.44
N ALA A 270 18.22 -12.38 2.60
CA ALA A 270 18.60 -13.02 3.86
C ALA A 270 17.40 -13.56 4.67
N LEU A 271 16.18 -13.16 4.34
CA LEU A 271 14.98 -13.52 5.10
C LEU A 271 14.14 -14.58 4.37
N PRO A 272 13.46 -15.48 5.10
CA PRO A 272 12.41 -16.31 4.51
C PRO A 272 11.30 -15.48 3.88
N PRO A 273 10.59 -16.00 2.84
CA PRO A 273 9.42 -15.35 2.29
C PRO A 273 8.38 -14.97 3.37
N GLN A 274 7.66 -13.87 3.14
CA GLN A 274 6.65 -13.32 4.06
C GLN A 274 7.19 -12.90 5.43
N SER A 275 8.50 -12.67 5.56
CA SER A 275 9.09 -12.10 6.76
C SER A 275 8.69 -10.64 6.94
N ASP A 276 8.37 -10.26 8.18
CA ASP A 276 8.07 -8.86 8.50
C ASP A 276 9.31 -7.97 8.27
N PHE A 277 9.10 -6.79 7.70
CA PHE A 277 10.20 -5.88 7.33
C PHE A 277 11.01 -5.37 8.54
N THR A 278 10.46 -5.40 9.75
CA THR A 278 11.18 -5.03 10.97
C THR A 278 12.34 -5.98 11.31
N ARG A 279 12.39 -7.16 10.68
CA ARG A 279 13.52 -8.09 10.77
C ARG A 279 14.80 -7.59 10.08
N VAL A 280 14.76 -6.45 9.40
CA VAL A 280 15.97 -5.76 8.93
C VAL A 280 16.97 -5.58 10.07
N PHE A 281 16.51 -5.34 11.29
CA PHE A 281 17.37 -5.23 12.47
C PHE A 281 18.20 -6.51 12.70
N GLU A 282 17.57 -7.68 12.68
CA GLU A 282 18.25 -8.98 12.84
C GLU A 282 19.26 -9.26 11.71
N VAL A 283 18.96 -8.85 10.49
CA VAL A 283 19.85 -9.02 9.34
C VAL A 283 21.10 -8.16 9.48
N LEU A 284 20.93 -6.89 9.88
CA LEU A 284 22.04 -5.97 10.08
C LEU A 284 22.88 -6.34 11.32
N GLU A 285 22.25 -6.80 12.39
CA GLU A 285 22.94 -7.27 13.60
C GLU A 285 23.91 -8.43 13.29
N LYS A 286 23.47 -9.43 12.52
CA LYS A 286 24.31 -10.58 12.12
C LYS A 286 25.51 -10.20 11.23
N ARG A 287 25.48 -9.03 10.58
CA ARG A 287 26.58 -8.54 9.75
C ARG A 287 27.58 -7.69 10.51
N THR A 288 27.23 -7.22 11.70
CA THR A 288 28.04 -6.31 12.51
C THR A 288 28.98 -7.06 13.46
N LEU A 289 28.74 -8.35 13.70
CA LEU A 289 29.56 -9.17 14.59
C LEU A 289 30.47 -10.08 13.77
N PRO A 290 31.82 -10.05 14.01
CA PRO A 290 32.77 -11.00 13.42
C PRO A 290 32.51 -12.43 13.92
#